data_6a06057b1184e0b9b3d3786fff5e6eca
#
_entry.id   6a06057b1184e0b9b3d3786fff5e6eca
#
_cell.length_a   1.000
_cell.length_b   1.000
_cell.length_c   1.000
_cell.angle_alpha   90.00
_cell.angle_beta   90.00
_cell.angle_gamma   90.00
#
_symmetry.space_group_name_H-M   'P 1'
#
loop_
_entity.id
_entity.type
_entity.pdbx_description
1 polymer ?
#
loop_
_entity_poly.entity_id
_entity_poly.type
_entity_poly.pdbx_seq_one_letter_code
_entity_poly.pdbx_strand_id
1 'polypeptide(L)'
;MGTSSDLTIVVPTYNERDRLEALVQSACNLFRRCGLNAALVIVDDNSPDGTGALADGLAQRYPVRVVHRAGKLGLGTAVMEGFAVAQSDVLGVMDADFSHPPEIVPGMLGILRATSSDMVVGSRYVPGGGTKNWSAARLLMSRAACLLALPVTPVRDATSGFFLVHRNAVEGVSIAAAGFKICLELLVRGRIRSVAEVPYVFVGRTAGESKMNLREATGYLVQLLQLLKTRWSRGAPPRPRYARISPERLREVAAVSTAR
;
A
#
# COMPACT_ATOMS: atom_id res chain seq x y z
N MET A 1 17.58 -3.44 -24.09
CA MET A 1 16.90 -2.34 -23.39
C MET A 1 15.63 -2.92 -22.78
N GLY A 2 15.61 -3.19 -21.46
CA GLY A 2 14.44 -3.72 -20.80
C GLY A 2 13.36 -2.64 -20.80
N THR A 3 12.17 -2.96 -21.28
CA THR A 3 10.99 -2.07 -21.17
C THR A 3 10.75 -1.80 -19.71
N SER A 4 10.79 -0.52 -19.30
CA SER A 4 10.39 -0.11 -17.95
C SER A 4 9.00 -0.66 -17.65
N SER A 5 8.80 -1.27 -16.49
CA SER A 5 7.48 -1.74 -16.07
C SER A 5 6.57 -0.54 -15.79
N ASP A 6 5.28 -0.67 -16.12
CA ASP A 6 4.27 0.39 -15.88
C ASP A 6 3.98 0.56 -14.39
N LEU A 7 4.13 -0.52 -13.63
CA LEU A 7 3.77 -0.63 -12.22
C LEU A 7 4.78 -1.49 -11.48
N THR A 8 5.22 -1.04 -10.31
CA THR A 8 5.93 -1.88 -9.35
C THR A 8 5.16 -1.93 -8.02
N ILE A 9 4.84 -3.13 -7.56
CA ILE A 9 4.23 -3.35 -6.24
C ILE A 9 5.32 -3.77 -5.25
N VAL A 10 5.50 -3.00 -4.19
CA VAL A 10 6.37 -3.35 -3.07
C VAL A 10 5.59 -4.23 -2.09
N VAL A 11 6.18 -5.36 -1.74
CA VAL A 11 5.64 -6.34 -0.79
C VAL A 11 6.64 -6.49 0.36
N PRO A 12 6.45 -5.75 1.46
CA PRO A 12 7.27 -5.95 2.66
C PRO A 12 6.98 -7.29 3.30
N THR A 13 8.03 -8.02 3.72
CA THR A 13 7.90 -9.35 4.31
C THR A 13 8.67 -9.48 5.62
N TYR A 14 8.06 -10.18 6.57
CA TYR A 14 8.71 -10.71 7.76
C TYR A 14 7.97 -11.94 8.26
N ASN A 15 8.58 -13.14 8.08
CA ASN A 15 7.98 -14.44 8.39
C ASN A 15 6.67 -14.71 7.61
N GLU A 16 6.75 -14.61 6.28
CA GLU A 16 5.62 -14.81 5.37
C GLU A 16 5.85 -15.99 4.38
N ARG A 17 6.77 -16.90 4.69
CA ARG A 17 7.17 -18.03 3.83
C ARG A 17 5.98 -18.82 3.31
N ASP A 18 5.00 -19.14 4.17
CA ASP A 18 3.87 -20.02 3.83
C ASP A 18 2.91 -19.41 2.80
N ARG A 19 2.94 -18.08 2.61
CA ARG A 19 1.98 -17.35 1.76
C ARG A 19 2.63 -16.68 0.57
N LEU A 20 3.91 -16.38 0.66
CA LEU A 20 4.62 -15.56 -0.31
C LEU A 20 4.58 -16.15 -1.73
N GLU A 21 4.80 -17.46 -1.88
CA GLU A 21 4.79 -18.11 -3.19
C GLU A 21 3.41 -18.01 -3.84
N ALA A 22 2.35 -18.34 -3.10
CA ALA A 22 0.98 -18.25 -3.60
C ALA A 22 0.59 -16.82 -4.01
N LEU A 23 1.01 -15.82 -3.21
CA LEU A 23 0.78 -14.41 -3.52
C LEU A 23 1.49 -13.99 -4.82
N VAL A 24 2.78 -14.30 -4.96
CA VAL A 24 3.58 -13.95 -6.15
C VAL A 24 2.99 -14.60 -7.39
N GLN A 25 2.63 -15.91 -7.32
CA GLN A 25 2.00 -16.62 -8.43
C GLN A 25 0.67 -16.00 -8.81
N SER A 26 -0.20 -15.72 -7.83
CA SER A 26 -1.51 -15.11 -8.06
C SER A 26 -1.39 -13.73 -8.71
N ALA A 27 -0.55 -12.85 -8.13
CA ALA A 27 -0.36 -11.49 -8.63
C ALA A 27 0.24 -11.47 -10.04
N CYS A 28 1.34 -12.19 -10.27
CA CYS A 28 2.02 -12.21 -11.58
C CYS A 28 1.14 -12.82 -12.67
N ASN A 29 0.40 -13.90 -12.38
CA ASN A 29 -0.54 -14.49 -13.32
C ASN A 29 -1.71 -13.56 -13.64
N LEU A 30 -2.24 -12.87 -12.64
CA LEU A 30 -3.28 -11.87 -12.83
C LEU A 30 -2.80 -10.72 -13.72
N PHE A 31 -1.65 -10.12 -13.41
CA PHE A 31 -1.09 -9.00 -14.15
C PHE A 31 -0.86 -9.38 -15.62
N ARG A 32 -0.32 -10.57 -15.89
CA ARG A 32 -0.14 -11.09 -17.23
C ARG A 32 -1.47 -11.24 -17.97
N ARG A 33 -2.51 -11.81 -17.32
CA ARG A 33 -3.86 -11.94 -17.91
C ARG A 33 -4.50 -10.60 -18.23
N CYS A 34 -4.20 -9.58 -17.42
CA CYS A 34 -4.67 -8.21 -17.63
C CYS A 34 -3.79 -7.41 -18.59
N GLY A 35 -2.76 -8.00 -19.22
CA GLY A 35 -1.83 -7.29 -20.10
C GLY A 35 -1.01 -6.20 -19.40
N LEU A 36 -0.87 -6.27 -18.08
CA LEU A 36 -0.11 -5.29 -17.30
C LEU A 36 1.37 -5.69 -17.27
N ASN A 37 2.23 -4.78 -17.70
CA ASN A 37 3.68 -4.88 -17.49
C ASN A 37 4.01 -4.44 -16.06
N ALA A 38 3.87 -5.36 -15.10
CA ALA A 38 4.04 -5.08 -13.69
C ALA A 38 5.10 -5.99 -13.06
N ALA A 39 5.87 -5.43 -12.11
CA ALA A 39 6.88 -6.13 -11.34
C ALA A 39 6.55 -6.09 -9.83
N LEU A 40 7.10 -7.04 -9.08
CA LEU A 40 7.05 -7.05 -7.63
C LEU A 40 8.45 -6.75 -7.07
N VAL A 41 8.51 -6.00 -5.98
CA VAL A 41 9.72 -5.84 -5.16
C VAL A 41 9.40 -6.41 -3.77
N ILE A 42 10.01 -7.54 -3.45
CA ILE A 42 9.89 -8.15 -2.12
C ILE A 42 11.00 -7.54 -1.26
N VAL A 43 10.62 -6.96 -0.14
CA VAL A 43 11.57 -6.37 0.83
C VAL A 43 11.52 -7.18 2.10
N ASP A 44 12.53 -8.03 2.29
CA ASP A 44 12.60 -8.97 3.41
C ASP A 44 13.40 -8.41 4.58
N ASP A 45 12.74 -8.32 5.75
CA ASP A 45 13.30 -7.81 7.00
C ASP A 45 14.14 -8.88 7.75
N ASN A 46 14.99 -9.64 7.01
CA ASN A 46 15.82 -10.72 7.54
C ASN A 46 14.99 -11.80 8.24
N SER A 47 14.05 -12.37 7.52
CA SER A 47 13.13 -13.39 8.04
C SER A 47 13.85 -14.67 8.40
N PRO A 48 13.75 -15.17 9.65
CA PRO A 48 14.40 -16.41 10.07
C PRO A 48 13.73 -17.69 9.55
N ASP A 49 12.50 -17.60 9.01
CA ASP A 49 11.72 -18.73 8.50
C ASP A 49 12.10 -19.16 7.07
N GLY A 50 13.04 -18.45 6.42
CA GLY A 50 13.45 -18.70 5.05
C GLY A 50 12.62 -17.97 3.99
N THR A 51 11.82 -16.98 4.37
CA THR A 51 11.07 -16.11 3.43
C THR A 51 11.98 -15.50 2.37
N GLY A 52 13.14 -14.93 2.77
CA GLY A 52 14.10 -14.30 1.87
C GLY A 52 14.65 -15.26 0.82
N ALA A 53 15.07 -16.48 1.24
CA ALA A 53 15.56 -17.50 0.30
C ALA A 53 14.46 -17.98 -0.67
N LEU A 54 13.22 -18.10 -0.21
CA LEU A 54 12.08 -18.37 -1.08
C LEU A 54 11.89 -17.24 -2.10
N ALA A 55 11.98 -15.98 -1.68
CA ALA A 55 11.86 -14.82 -2.56
C ALA A 55 12.93 -14.82 -3.68
N ASP A 56 14.18 -15.18 -3.37
CA ASP A 56 15.26 -15.32 -4.35
C ASP A 56 14.94 -16.40 -5.40
N GLY A 57 14.38 -17.53 -4.97
CA GLY A 57 13.91 -18.59 -5.87
C GLY A 57 12.75 -18.12 -6.77
N LEU A 58 11.85 -17.28 -6.26
CA LEU A 58 10.74 -16.71 -7.02
C LEU A 58 11.24 -15.69 -8.06
N ALA A 59 12.29 -14.93 -7.76
CA ALA A 59 12.90 -13.96 -8.66
C ALA A 59 13.50 -14.61 -9.93
N GLN A 60 13.81 -15.91 -9.90
CA GLN A 60 14.28 -16.66 -11.08
C GLN A 60 13.13 -17.03 -12.04
N ARG A 61 11.88 -17.00 -11.58
CA ARG A 61 10.69 -17.48 -12.32
C ARG A 61 9.68 -16.39 -12.66
N TYR A 62 9.71 -15.30 -11.93
CA TYR A 62 8.72 -14.21 -12.02
C TYR A 62 9.41 -12.84 -12.12
N PRO A 63 8.73 -11.80 -12.58
CA PRO A 63 9.24 -10.42 -12.56
C PRO A 63 9.29 -9.88 -11.12
N VAL A 64 10.16 -10.46 -10.34
CA VAL A 64 10.36 -10.18 -8.91
C VAL A 64 11.79 -9.72 -8.70
N ARG A 65 11.96 -8.65 -7.93
CA ARG A 65 13.24 -8.23 -7.36
C ARG A 65 13.20 -8.37 -5.85
N VAL A 66 14.29 -8.82 -5.25
CA VAL A 66 14.38 -8.99 -3.80
C VAL A 66 15.35 -7.97 -3.21
N VAL A 67 14.96 -7.41 -2.07
CA VAL A 67 15.80 -6.54 -1.24
C VAL A 67 15.89 -7.20 0.14
N HIS A 68 17.08 -7.62 0.52
CA HIS A 68 17.36 -8.17 1.85
C HIS A 68 17.80 -7.04 2.77
N ARG A 69 17.12 -6.88 3.90
CA ARG A 69 17.48 -5.90 4.92
C ARG A 69 18.22 -6.58 6.08
N ALA A 70 19.00 -5.81 6.82
CA ALA A 70 19.77 -6.34 7.95
C ALA A 70 18.89 -6.82 9.12
N GLY A 71 17.60 -6.44 9.16
CA GLY A 71 16.66 -6.81 10.21
C GLY A 71 15.35 -6.03 10.13
N LYS A 72 14.50 -6.16 11.15
CA LYS A 72 13.20 -5.51 11.24
C LYS A 72 13.34 -4.02 11.55
N LEU A 73 13.50 -3.21 10.52
CA LEU A 73 13.77 -1.76 10.62
C LEU A 73 12.52 -0.89 10.46
N GLY A 74 11.34 -1.53 10.35
CA GLY A 74 10.04 -0.86 10.24
C GLY A 74 9.45 -0.86 8.84
N LEU A 75 8.10 -0.94 8.78
CA LEU A 75 7.33 -1.07 7.54
C LEU A 75 7.58 0.11 6.58
N GLY A 76 7.55 1.34 7.10
CA GLY A 76 7.71 2.52 6.27
C GLY A 76 9.06 2.57 5.56
N THR A 77 10.16 2.24 6.25
CA THR A 77 11.50 2.19 5.66
C THR A 77 11.62 1.06 4.64
N ALA A 78 10.99 -0.11 4.88
CA ALA A 78 10.95 -1.20 3.92
C ALA A 78 10.27 -0.78 2.61
N VAL A 79 9.13 -0.09 2.70
CA VAL A 79 8.44 0.44 1.52
C VAL A 79 9.31 1.44 0.75
N MET A 80 9.97 2.36 1.44
CA MET A 80 10.82 3.37 0.79
C MET A 80 12.05 2.75 0.14
N GLU A 81 12.67 1.73 0.73
CA GLU A 81 13.75 0.97 0.09
C GLU A 81 13.25 0.24 -1.17
N GLY A 82 12.06 -0.36 -1.10
CA GLY A 82 11.40 -0.95 -2.26
C GLY A 82 11.13 0.08 -3.38
N PHE A 83 10.66 1.28 -3.03
CA PHE A 83 10.44 2.36 -3.99
C PHE A 83 11.74 2.86 -4.61
N ALA A 84 12.84 2.89 -3.86
CA ALA A 84 14.14 3.33 -4.35
C ALA A 84 14.70 2.40 -5.45
N VAL A 85 14.46 1.09 -5.36
CA VAL A 85 14.94 0.11 -6.35
C VAL A 85 13.95 -0.14 -7.49
N ALA A 86 12.70 0.28 -7.36
CA ALA A 86 11.70 0.18 -8.40
C ALA A 86 12.07 1.06 -9.61
N GLN A 87 11.62 0.70 -10.82
CA GLN A 87 11.92 1.44 -12.05
C GLN A 87 10.67 2.00 -12.75
N SER A 88 9.48 1.70 -12.21
CA SER A 88 8.20 2.09 -12.79
C SER A 88 7.80 3.52 -12.43
N ASP A 89 6.96 4.14 -13.26
CA ASP A 89 6.35 5.44 -12.97
C ASP A 89 5.26 5.35 -11.91
N VAL A 90 4.62 4.20 -11.77
CA VAL A 90 3.63 3.93 -10.72
C VAL A 90 4.20 2.94 -9.72
N LEU A 91 4.11 3.30 -8.45
CA LEU A 91 4.52 2.50 -7.31
C LEU A 91 3.30 2.07 -6.50
N GLY A 92 3.33 0.86 -5.97
CA GLY A 92 2.25 0.36 -5.10
C GLY A 92 2.79 -0.34 -3.87
N VAL A 93 1.94 -0.54 -2.89
CA VAL A 93 2.22 -1.33 -1.69
C VAL A 93 1.11 -2.34 -1.48
N MET A 94 1.48 -3.55 -1.13
CA MET A 94 0.57 -4.65 -0.84
C MET A 94 1.18 -5.56 0.22
N ASP A 95 0.38 -6.02 1.19
CA ASP A 95 0.83 -6.98 2.20
C ASP A 95 0.97 -8.40 1.61
N ALA A 96 1.85 -9.21 2.20
CA ALA A 96 2.16 -10.56 1.73
C ALA A 96 1.11 -11.63 2.07
N ASP A 97 0.07 -11.29 2.85
CA ASP A 97 -0.85 -12.23 3.49
C ASP A 97 -2.24 -12.37 2.84
N PHE A 98 -2.42 -11.83 1.64
CA PHE A 98 -3.71 -11.77 0.92
C PHE A 98 -4.78 -10.90 1.61
N SER A 99 -4.45 -10.15 2.66
CA SER A 99 -5.38 -9.16 3.21
C SER A 99 -5.67 -8.02 2.23
N HIS A 100 -4.74 -7.78 1.33
CA HIS A 100 -4.85 -6.90 0.17
C HIS A 100 -5.01 -7.75 -1.11
N PRO A 101 -6.23 -7.84 -1.67
CA PRO A 101 -6.48 -8.71 -2.82
C PRO A 101 -5.80 -8.18 -4.09
N PRO A 102 -4.91 -8.96 -4.75
CA PRO A 102 -4.25 -8.54 -5.98
C PRO A 102 -5.24 -8.17 -7.10
N GLU A 103 -6.44 -8.75 -7.07
CA GLU A 103 -7.50 -8.56 -8.07
C GLU A 103 -7.98 -7.11 -8.19
N ILE A 104 -7.77 -6.31 -7.15
CA ILE A 104 -8.14 -4.89 -7.13
C ILE A 104 -7.11 -4.02 -7.85
N VAL A 105 -5.85 -4.47 -7.94
CA VAL A 105 -4.73 -3.68 -8.48
C VAL A 105 -4.97 -3.17 -9.91
N PRO A 106 -5.45 -3.99 -10.87
CA PRO A 106 -5.74 -3.49 -12.23
C PRO A 106 -6.77 -2.35 -12.22
N GLY A 107 -7.83 -2.49 -11.42
CA GLY A 107 -8.84 -1.44 -11.25
C GLY A 107 -8.27 -0.17 -10.60
N MET A 108 -7.40 -0.31 -9.58
CA MET A 108 -6.72 0.84 -8.96
C MET A 108 -5.84 1.59 -9.97
N LEU A 109 -5.07 0.88 -10.79
CA LEU A 109 -4.23 1.47 -11.83
C LEU A 109 -5.09 2.17 -12.89
N GLY A 110 -6.18 1.54 -13.31
CA GLY A 110 -7.14 2.15 -14.23
C GLY A 110 -7.76 3.44 -13.68
N ILE A 111 -8.14 3.47 -12.39
CA ILE A 111 -8.65 4.68 -11.71
C ILE A 111 -7.55 5.76 -11.63
N LEU A 112 -6.33 5.40 -11.26
CA LEU A 112 -5.20 6.33 -11.20
C LEU A 112 -5.06 7.09 -12.53
N ARG A 113 -5.11 6.36 -13.65
CA ARG A 113 -4.99 6.90 -15.01
C ARG A 113 -6.24 7.69 -15.42
N ALA A 114 -7.44 7.13 -15.22
CA ALA A 114 -8.69 7.73 -15.67
C ALA A 114 -9.06 9.02 -14.93
N THR A 115 -8.65 9.18 -13.68
CA THR A 115 -8.92 10.36 -12.85
C THR A 115 -7.75 11.32 -12.78
N SER A 116 -6.62 10.99 -13.39
CA SER A 116 -5.35 11.73 -13.26
C SER A 116 -5.02 12.02 -11.78
N SER A 117 -5.31 11.03 -10.92
CA SER A 117 -4.98 11.12 -9.49
C SER A 117 -3.50 10.83 -9.27
N ASP A 118 -2.86 11.55 -8.34
CA ASP A 118 -1.48 11.27 -7.96
C ASP A 118 -1.37 10.00 -7.11
N MET A 119 -2.46 9.64 -6.40
CA MET A 119 -2.52 8.46 -5.54
C MET A 119 -3.93 7.84 -5.56
N VAL A 120 -3.98 6.50 -5.51
CA VAL A 120 -5.22 5.73 -5.29
C VAL A 120 -5.03 4.87 -4.05
N VAL A 121 -5.95 4.97 -3.09
CA VAL A 121 -5.93 4.23 -1.84
C VAL A 121 -7.04 3.18 -1.84
N GLY A 122 -6.69 1.92 -1.60
CA GLY A 122 -7.65 0.88 -1.26
C GLY A 122 -8.24 1.18 0.11
N SER A 123 -9.56 1.24 0.21
CA SER A 123 -10.28 1.71 1.40
C SER A 123 -11.29 0.69 1.89
N ARG A 124 -11.26 0.46 3.20
CA ARG A 124 -12.23 -0.36 3.94
C ARG A 124 -13.47 0.44 4.36
N TYR A 125 -13.41 1.77 4.25
CA TYR A 125 -14.36 2.70 4.86
C TYR A 125 -15.13 3.57 3.87
N VAL A 126 -14.99 3.30 2.58
CA VAL A 126 -15.89 3.85 1.54
C VAL A 126 -16.99 2.84 1.19
N PRO A 127 -18.13 3.26 0.59
CA PRO A 127 -19.19 2.34 0.17
C PRO A 127 -18.65 1.19 -0.69
N GLY A 128 -18.99 -0.06 -0.34
CA GLY A 128 -18.48 -1.27 -0.96
C GLY A 128 -17.19 -1.81 -0.35
N GLY A 129 -16.52 -1.05 0.51
CA GLY A 129 -15.39 -1.52 1.31
C GLY A 129 -15.84 -2.18 2.62
N GLY A 130 -14.92 -2.91 3.24
CA GLY A 130 -15.23 -3.59 4.50
C GLY A 130 -14.08 -4.37 5.09
N THR A 131 -14.35 -5.05 6.20
CA THR A 131 -13.44 -5.96 6.88
C THR A 131 -14.14 -7.27 7.17
N LYS A 132 -13.44 -8.39 7.00
CA LYS A 132 -13.89 -9.72 7.42
C LYS A 132 -12.96 -10.24 8.52
N ASN A 133 -13.50 -11.00 9.45
CA ASN A 133 -12.76 -11.63 10.56
C ASN A 133 -12.07 -10.63 11.51
N TRP A 134 -12.61 -9.42 11.66
CA TRP A 134 -12.14 -8.45 12.65
C TRP A 134 -13.07 -8.45 13.87
N SER A 135 -12.50 -8.32 15.07
CA SER A 135 -13.29 -8.02 16.26
C SER A 135 -13.86 -6.59 16.20
N ALA A 136 -14.99 -6.38 16.88
CA ALA A 136 -15.61 -5.06 16.98
C ALA A 136 -14.65 -4.01 17.57
N ALA A 137 -13.85 -4.41 18.57
CA ALA A 137 -12.86 -3.54 19.17
C ALA A 137 -11.77 -3.11 18.13
N ARG A 138 -11.25 -4.03 17.32
CA ARG A 138 -10.28 -3.72 16.25
C ARG A 138 -10.88 -2.77 15.22
N LEU A 139 -12.13 -3.00 14.82
CA LEU A 139 -12.83 -2.14 13.87
C LEU A 139 -13.00 -0.73 14.42
N LEU A 140 -13.47 -0.61 15.67
CA LEU A 140 -13.68 0.68 16.34
C LEU A 140 -12.38 1.47 16.43
N MET A 141 -11.30 0.82 16.83
CA MET A 141 -9.99 1.46 16.95
C MET A 141 -9.40 1.91 15.61
N SER A 142 -9.54 1.08 14.57
CA SER A 142 -9.11 1.44 13.23
C SER A 142 -9.90 2.63 12.68
N ARG A 143 -11.21 2.68 12.92
CA ARG A 143 -12.05 3.84 12.58
C ARG A 143 -11.66 5.08 13.35
N ALA A 144 -11.45 4.96 14.67
CA ALA A 144 -10.99 6.08 15.51
C ALA A 144 -9.63 6.63 15.00
N ALA A 145 -8.67 5.76 14.67
CA ALA A 145 -7.41 6.19 14.10
C ALA A 145 -7.60 6.97 12.78
N CYS A 146 -8.46 6.50 11.89
CA CYS A 146 -8.77 7.20 10.64
C CYS A 146 -9.49 8.55 10.89
N LEU A 147 -10.41 8.63 11.85
CA LEU A 147 -11.07 9.88 12.23
C LEU A 147 -10.08 10.90 12.77
N LEU A 148 -9.14 10.49 13.61
CA LEU A 148 -8.08 11.35 14.13
C LEU A 148 -7.15 11.87 13.02
N ALA A 149 -7.03 11.19 11.87
CA ALA A 149 -6.24 11.65 10.73
C ALA A 149 -6.96 12.68 9.84
N LEU A 150 -8.28 12.87 9.96
CA LEU A 150 -9.05 13.80 9.11
C LEU A 150 -8.55 15.24 9.12
N PRO A 151 -7.98 15.81 10.21
CA PRO A 151 -7.40 17.14 10.15
C PRO A 151 -6.24 17.28 9.15
N VAL A 152 -5.50 16.21 8.87
CA VAL A 152 -4.30 16.25 7.99
C VAL A 152 -4.57 15.72 6.57
N THR A 153 -5.61 14.90 6.37
CA THR A 153 -5.95 14.33 5.06
C THR A 153 -7.46 14.16 4.87
N PRO A 154 -8.01 14.29 3.64
CA PRO A 154 -9.43 13.99 3.38
C PRO A 154 -9.72 12.49 3.24
N VAL A 155 -8.69 11.63 3.19
CA VAL A 155 -8.81 10.18 2.98
C VAL A 155 -9.48 9.52 4.17
N ARG A 156 -10.51 8.70 3.92
CA ARG A 156 -11.28 8.01 4.96
C ARG A 156 -10.53 6.85 5.58
N ASP A 157 -9.71 6.17 4.79
CA ASP A 157 -8.85 5.07 5.25
C ASP A 157 -7.36 5.43 5.15
N ALA A 158 -6.96 6.48 5.85
CA ALA A 158 -5.59 6.97 5.89
C ALA A 158 -4.60 5.98 6.52
N THR A 159 -5.11 4.92 7.17
CA THR A 159 -4.29 3.85 7.78
C THR A 159 -4.14 2.62 6.87
N SER A 160 -4.67 2.66 5.66
CA SER A 160 -4.51 1.56 4.70
C SER A 160 -3.05 1.37 4.30
N GLY A 161 -2.61 0.11 4.23
CA GLY A 161 -1.32 -0.28 3.64
C GLY A 161 -1.41 -0.57 2.14
N PHE A 162 -2.60 -0.44 1.54
CA PHE A 162 -2.86 -0.79 0.14
C PHE A 162 -3.11 0.45 -0.69
N PHE A 163 -2.15 0.82 -1.53
CA PHE A 163 -2.26 2.02 -2.37
C PHE A 163 -1.36 1.93 -3.60
N LEU A 164 -1.70 2.73 -4.62
CA LEU A 164 -0.85 3.06 -5.76
C LEU A 164 -0.56 4.56 -5.78
N VAL A 165 0.63 4.95 -6.18
CA VAL A 165 1.06 6.35 -6.22
C VAL A 165 2.02 6.59 -7.38
N HIS A 166 1.94 7.76 -8.02
CA HIS A 166 2.96 8.17 -8.98
C HIS A 166 4.30 8.43 -8.29
N ARG A 167 5.40 7.91 -8.88
CA ARG A 167 6.77 8.07 -8.37
C ARG A 167 7.12 9.51 -8.06
N ASN A 168 6.83 10.43 -8.98
CA ASN A 168 7.15 11.85 -8.84
C ASN A 168 6.45 12.51 -7.64
N ALA A 169 5.34 11.96 -7.17
CA ALA A 169 4.63 12.47 -6.00
C ALA A 169 5.30 12.09 -4.67
N VAL A 170 6.14 11.05 -4.67
CA VAL A 170 6.82 10.54 -3.46
C VAL A 170 8.34 10.62 -3.53
N GLU A 171 8.89 10.99 -4.65
CA GLU A 171 10.33 11.15 -4.84
C GLU A 171 10.91 12.23 -3.93
N GLY A 172 12.00 11.90 -3.24
CA GLY A 172 12.66 12.78 -2.27
C GLY A 172 11.90 12.94 -0.94
N VAL A 173 10.79 12.22 -0.73
CA VAL A 173 10.08 12.23 0.56
C VAL A 173 10.89 11.46 1.60
N SER A 174 11.26 12.13 2.68
CA SER A 174 11.83 11.50 3.85
C SER A 174 10.70 11.15 4.84
N ILE A 175 10.64 9.88 5.23
CA ILE A 175 9.71 9.40 6.26
C ILE A 175 10.44 9.14 7.57
N ALA A 176 9.74 9.30 8.70
CA ALA A 176 10.30 8.93 9.99
C ALA A 176 10.43 7.40 10.07
N ALA A 177 11.59 6.87 10.49
CA ALA A 177 11.83 5.43 10.62
C ALA A 177 10.79 4.70 11.48
N ALA A 178 10.19 5.39 12.44
CA ALA A 178 9.11 4.89 13.31
C ALA A 178 7.71 5.00 12.69
N GLY A 179 7.58 5.40 11.41
CA GLY A 179 6.28 5.59 10.75
C GLY A 179 5.54 4.27 10.56
N PHE A 180 4.51 4.02 11.40
CA PHE A 180 3.68 2.82 11.31
C PHE A 180 2.67 2.89 10.14
N LYS A 181 2.34 4.10 9.66
CA LYS A 181 1.30 4.34 8.65
C LYS A 181 1.88 5.10 7.47
N ILE A 182 2.56 4.36 6.59
CA ILE A 182 3.23 4.93 5.41
C ILE A 182 2.29 5.71 4.49
N CYS A 183 1.07 5.23 4.27
CA CYS A 183 0.07 5.93 3.45
C CYS A 183 -0.18 7.34 3.98
N LEU A 184 -0.40 7.48 5.31
CA LEU A 184 -0.64 8.77 5.95
C LEU A 184 0.59 9.71 5.86
N GLU A 185 1.81 9.18 6.01
CA GLU A 185 3.05 9.93 5.82
C GLU A 185 3.14 10.51 4.40
N LEU A 186 2.91 9.67 3.40
CA LEU A 186 2.96 10.08 2.00
C LEU A 186 1.88 11.10 1.65
N LEU A 187 0.65 10.94 2.17
CA LEU A 187 -0.45 11.88 1.97
C LEU A 187 -0.17 13.28 2.54
N VAL A 188 0.69 13.38 3.55
CA VAL A 188 1.03 14.67 4.19
C VAL A 188 2.34 15.25 3.69
N ARG A 189 3.36 14.43 3.46
CA ARG A 189 4.72 14.85 3.11
C ARG A 189 4.98 14.82 1.60
N GLY A 190 4.23 13.97 0.87
CA GLY A 190 4.35 13.82 -0.58
C GLY A 190 3.77 15.01 -1.35
N ARG A 191 4.13 15.10 -2.62
CA ARG A 191 3.58 16.09 -3.58
C ARG A 191 2.25 15.61 -4.15
N ILE A 192 1.34 15.10 -3.30
CA ILE A 192 0.05 14.55 -3.68
C ILE A 192 -0.99 15.67 -3.71
N ARG A 193 -1.46 16.03 -4.91
CA ARG A 193 -2.45 17.08 -5.15
C ARG A 193 -3.87 16.52 -5.32
N SER A 194 -3.96 15.23 -5.68
CA SER A 194 -5.21 14.53 -5.92
C SER A 194 -5.12 13.09 -5.45
N VAL A 195 -6.16 12.61 -4.76
CA VAL A 195 -6.26 11.24 -4.25
C VAL A 195 -7.65 10.69 -4.48
N ALA A 196 -7.73 9.44 -4.93
CA ALA A 196 -8.98 8.70 -5.02
C ALA A 196 -8.97 7.52 -4.02
N GLU A 197 -10.13 7.20 -3.45
CA GLU A 197 -10.33 5.98 -2.67
C GLU A 197 -11.21 4.99 -3.43
N VAL A 198 -10.77 3.75 -3.50
CA VAL A 198 -11.48 2.63 -4.10
C VAL A 198 -11.85 1.60 -3.04
N PRO A 199 -13.05 1.00 -3.09
CA PRO A 199 -13.47 0.03 -2.10
C PRO A 199 -12.72 -1.29 -2.24
N TYR A 200 -12.34 -1.91 -1.12
CA TYR A 200 -11.96 -3.32 -1.05
C TYR A 200 -12.37 -3.94 0.28
N VAL A 201 -12.43 -5.26 0.33
CA VAL A 201 -12.71 -5.99 1.56
C VAL A 201 -11.41 -6.57 2.10
N PHE A 202 -10.98 -6.06 3.25
CA PHE A 202 -9.84 -6.59 3.98
C PHE A 202 -10.23 -7.91 4.67
N VAL A 203 -9.53 -8.98 4.37
CA VAL A 203 -9.74 -10.27 5.03
C VAL A 203 -8.69 -10.46 6.10
N GLY A 204 -9.10 -10.38 7.38
CA GLY A 204 -8.19 -10.61 8.50
C GLY A 204 -7.68 -12.04 8.55
N ARG A 205 -6.46 -12.24 9.05
CA ARG A 205 -5.90 -13.58 9.31
C ARG A 205 -6.80 -14.36 10.25
N THR A 206 -7.09 -15.63 9.93
CA THR A 206 -7.91 -16.52 10.77
C THR A 206 -7.16 -17.01 12.01
N ALA A 207 -5.83 -16.92 12.02
CA ALA A 207 -4.98 -17.29 13.15
C ALA A 207 -3.95 -16.16 13.39
N GLY A 208 -3.88 -15.72 14.63
CA GLY A 208 -2.94 -14.68 15.09
C GLY A 208 -3.69 -13.58 15.85
N GLU A 209 -3.52 -13.54 17.18
CA GLU A 209 -3.98 -12.43 17.98
C GLU A 209 -3.24 -11.15 17.53
N SER A 210 -3.97 -10.22 16.93
CA SER A 210 -3.50 -8.84 16.82
C SER A 210 -3.50 -8.26 18.23
N LYS A 211 -2.45 -8.53 18.99
CA LYS A 211 -2.21 -7.82 20.25
C LYS A 211 -2.00 -6.36 19.88
N MET A 212 -3.03 -5.57 20.03
CA MET A 212 -2.87 -4.14 19.96
C MET A 212 -1.96 -3.70 21.10
N ASN A 213 -0.74 -3.36 20.71
CA ASN A 213 0.27 -2.96 21.67
C ASN A 213 0.06 -1.47 21.96
N LEU A 214 -0.08 -1.07 23.22
CA LEU A 214 -0.08 0.33 23.66
C LEU A 214 1.03 1.13 22.97
N ARG A 215 2.16 0.50 22.71
CA ARG A 215 3.28 1.09 21.96
C ARG A 215 2.92 1.49 20.52
N GLU A 216 2.09 0.72 19.83
CA GLU A 216 1.62 1.07 18.48
C GLU A 216 0.64 2.25 18.51
N ALA A 217 -0.25 2.27 19.49
CA ALA A 217 -1.20 3.38 19.67
C ALA A 217 -0.48 4.69 20.01
N THR A 218 0.46 4.66 20.95
CA THR A 218 1.28 5.85 21.30
C THR A 218 2.16 6.30 20.14
N GLY A 219 2.79 5.35 19.42
CA GLY A 219 3.56 5.64 18.22
C GLY A 219 2.73 6.33 17.13
N TYR A 220 1.49 5.86 16.92
CA TYR A 220 0.57 6.51 15.98
C TYR A 220 0.21 7.94 16.40
N LEU A 221 -0.08 8.18 17.67
CA LEU A 221 -0.39 9.54 18.16
C LEU A 221 0.80 10.50 18.00
N VAL A 222 2.01 10.04 18.30
CA VAL A 222 3.24 10.82 18.08
C VAL A 222 3.41 11.14 16.59
N GLN A 223 3.25 10.15 15.72
CA GLN A 223 3.29 10.34 14.26
C GLN A 223 2.24 11.37 13.81
N LEU A 224 1.00 11.25 14.29
CA LEU A 224 -0.08 12.18 13.93
C LEU A 224 0.22 13.63 14.37
N LEU A 225 0.76 13.83 15.58
CA LEU A 225 1.17 15.15 16.05
C LEU A 225 2.29 15.76 15.18
N GLN A 226 3.25 14.94 14.77
CA GLN A 226 4.31 15.39 13.84
C GLN A 226 3.73 15.78 12.48
N LEU A 227 2.79 14.99 11.95
CA LEU A 227 2.12 15.26 10.68
C LEU A 227 1.22 16.49 10.75
N LEU A 228 0.55 16.73 11.88
CA LEU A 228 -0.18 17.98 12.13
C LEU A 228 0.76 19.19 12.08
N LYS A 229 1.90 19.14 12.76
CA LYS A 229 2.92 20.20 12.68
C LYS A 229 3.40 20.42 11.25
N THR A 230 3.67 19.34 10.51
CA THR A 230 4.05 19.43 9.10
C THR A 230 2.95 20.09 8.27
N ARG A 231 1.70 19.68 8.45
CA ARG A 231 0.54 20.19 7.69
C ARG A 231 0.29 21.69 7.90
N TRP A 232 0.59 22.22 9.07
CA TRP A 232 0.39 23.63 9.43
C TRP A 232 1.67 24.47 9.38
N SER A 233 2.80 23.88 8.95
CA SER A 233 4.02 24.64 8.73
C SER A 233 3.94 25.48 7.45
N ARG A 234 4.70 26.59 7.41
CA ARG A 234 4.87 27.39 6.19
C ARG A 234 5.51 26.54 5.09
N GLY A 235 4.89 26.51 3.90
CA GLY A 235 5.37 25.70 2.77
C GLY A 235 4.88 24.23 2.76
N ALA A 236 3.97 23.85 3.66
CA ALA A 236 3.36 22.52 3.60
C ALA A 236 2.61 22.33 2.27
N PRO A 237 2.66 21.11 1.68
CA PRO A 237 1.86 20.80 0.50
C PRO A 237 0.37 21.06 0.78
N PRO A 238 -0.43 21.53 -0.20
CA PRO A 238 -1.87 21.71 0.00
C PRO A 238 -2.56 20.37 0.29
N ARG A 239 -3.73 20.42 0.92
CA ARG A 239 -4.56 19.21 1.06
C ARG A 239 -4.94 18.69 -0.32
N PRO A 240 -4.83 17.38 -0.57
CA PRO A 240 -5.16 16.83 -1.88
C PRO A 240 -6.66 16.97 -2.18
N ARG A 241 -6.99 17.18 -3.45
CA ARG A 241 -8.36 17.00 -3.96
C ARG A 241 -8.73 15.54 -3.75
N TYR A 242 -9.96 15.29 -3.33
CA TYR A 242 -10.41 13.97 -2.92
C TYR A 242 -11.58 13.49 -3.76
N ALA A 243 -11.49 12.25 -4.24
CA ALA A 243 -12.56 11.57 -4.94
C ALA A 243 -12.86 10.21 -4.29
N ARG A 244 -14.14 9.86 -4.21
CA ARG A 244 -14.63 8.52 -3.86
C ARG A 244 -15.06 7.79 -5.11
N ILE A 245 -14.56 6.59 -5.30
CA ILE A 245 -14.91 5.76 -6.44
C ILE A 245 -15.93 4.71 -6.00
N SER A 246 -17.03 4.60 -6.74
CA SER A 246 -18.02 3.57 -6.48
C SER A 246 -17.53 2.18 -6.91
N PRO A 247 -18.09 1.09 -6.34
CA PRO A 247 -17.77 -0.27 -6.77
C PRO A 247 -18.05 -0.51 -8.26
N GLU A 248 -19.12 0.10 -8.79
CA GLU A 248 -19.51 0.00 -10.20
C GLU A 248 -18.42 0.62 -11.08
N ARG A 249 -18.01 1.85 -10.77
CA ARG A 249 -16.97 2.55 -11.54
C ARG A 249 -15.63 1.82 -11.50
N LEU A 250 -15.28 1.24 -10.35
CA LEU A 250 -14.07 0.45 -10.22
C LEU A 250 -14.10 -0.79 -11.14
N ARG A 251 -15.25 -1.49 -11.20
CA ARG A 251 -15.46 -2.65 -12.09
C ARG A 251 -15.42 -2.27 -13.58
N GLU A 252 -16.09 -1.19 -13.96
CA GLU A 252 -16.06 -0.67 -15.33
C GLU A 252 -14.63 -0.40 -15.81
N VAL A 253 -13.85 0.29 -15.01
CA VAL A 253 -12.47 0.64 -15.36
C VAL A 253 -11.57 -0.59 -15.37
N ALA A 254 -11.75 -1.54 -14.46
CA ALA A 254 -11.03 -2.80 -14.45
C ALA A 254 -11.32 -3.61 -15.73
N ALA A 255 -12.58 -3.69 -16.17
CA ALA A 255 -12.97 -4.40 -17.40
C ALA A 255 -12.35 -3.80 -18.67
N VAL A 256 -12.26 -2.47 -18.76
CA VAL A 256 -11.60 -1.79 -19.89
C VAL A 256 -10.09 -2.03 -19.89
N SER A 257 -9.46 -2.14 -18.72
CA SER A 257 -8.03 -2.41 -18.60
C SER A 257 -7.65 -3.83 -18.99
N THR A 258 -8.59 -4.77 -18.97
CA THR A 258 -8.37 -6.18 -19.36
C THR A 258 -8.71 -6.47 -20.83
N ALA A 259 -9.32 -5.52 -21.53
CA ALA A 259 -9.75 -5.68 -22.93
C ALA A 259 -8.74 -5.10 -23.96
N ARG A 260 -7.64 -4.53 -23.49
CA ARG A 260 -6.53 -3.99 -24.31
C ARG A 260 -5.31 -4.88 -24.20
#